data_cd9bc173f6092b36ac0e281a9ecac4af
#
_entry.id   cd9bc173f6092b36ac0e281a9ecac4af
#
_cell.length_a   1.000
_cell.length_b   1.000
_cell.length_c   1.000
_cell.angle_alpha   90.00
_cell.angle_beta   90.00
_cell.angle_gamma   90.00
#
_symmetry.space_group_name_H-M   'P 1'
#
loop_
_entity.id
_entity.type
_entity.pdbx_description
1 polymer ?
#
loop_
_entity_poly.entity_id
_entity_poly.type
_entity_poly.pdbx_seq_one_letter_code
_entity_poly.pdbx_strand_id
1 'polypeptide(L)'
;MLAHLHVKNLALIEEIEVEFGPGLNILTGETGAGKSILLGSMQLILGAKTSKNMIRENASYALVELLFQVENEKALETLKALDICPEDGQVLLSRKIMDGRSINKINGETSTVGQMKAAAACLLDIHGQHEHQSLLYQDKQLAILDAYGKEKILPAKEKVSLAYKEYSKCKTELGSMNMNEEQRNRELAFLEFEIKEIEKANLQPGEDEELEARYRKMSNAKLIVDSLQLVHNLTGYESKEGAGETVGEALKEFSHVTQYDPELTPLAETLTSVDGLLNDFNRELSAYLDELTFDEGEFYETERRLDLINGLKAKYGRTIEEIFTYRKLQEEKLEKLHKYEENLQELKEHLRELENILEKKSDELAEIRKEYSKQLEQKIIQGLKDLNFLDVNFAIDFRKKKNYTDNGTDDIQYLISTNPGETLKPLGQIVSGGELSRIMLTLKAILADRDEIETLIFDEIDTGISGRTAQKVSEKMAVIGQHHQVLCITHLPQIAAMADSHFEIEKHLQGIETITQIHVLKEHDSIRELARLLGGAEITPAVLENAKEMKELAQKQKNTRFK
;
A
#
# COMPACT_ATOMS: atom_id res chain seq x y z
N MET A 1 -24.09 -15.61 6.96
CA MET A 1 -25.37 -15.23 7.62
C MET A 1 -25.13 -15.02 9.12
N LEU A 2 -25.84 -14.06 9.75
CA LEU A 2 -25.83 -13.85 11.22
C LEU A 2 -26.58 -15.02 11.88
N ALA A 3 -25.89 -15.89 12.58
CA ALA A 3 -26.47 -17.04 13.25
C ALA A 3 -26.95 -16.70 14.66
N HIS A 4 -26.17 -15.94 15.42
CA HIS A 4 -26.47 -15.68 16.83
C HIS A 4 -26.06 -14.26 17.22
N LEU A 5 -26.88 -13.62 18.04
CA LEU A 5 -26.62 -12.35 18.71
C LEU A 5 -26.68 -12.55 20.21
N HIS A 6 -25.63 -12.16 20.92
CA HIS A 6 -25.60 -12.10 22.38
C HIS A 6 -25.30 -10.66 22.82
N VAL A 7 -26.15 -10.13 23.68
CA VAL A 7 -26.01 -8.78 24.25
C VAL A 7 -26.16 -8.87 25.76
N LYS A 8 -25.18 -8.31 26.49
CA LYS A 8 -25.19 -8.30 27.97
C LYS A 8 -24.89 -6.92 28.52
N ASN A 9 -25.66 -6.49 29.52
CA ASN A 9 -25.50 -5.24 30.25
C ASN A 9 -25.45 -3.98 29.35
N LEU A 10 -26.26 -3.94 28.31
CA LEU A 10 -26.30 -2.81 27.38
C LEU A 10 -27.62 -2.02 27.56
N ALA A 11 -27.55 -0.81 28.05
CA ALA A 11 -28.69 0.06 28.32
C ALA A 11 -29.80 -0.64 29.18
N LEU A 12 -30.98 -0.92 28.61
CA LEU A 12 -32.08 -1.63 29.29
C LEU A 12 -31.99 -3.16 29.15
N ILE A 13 -30.99 -3.67 28.43
CA ILE A 13 -30.76 -5.11 28.24
C ILE A 13 -29.88 -5.62 29.38
N GLU A 14 -30.37 -6.58 30.14
CA GLU A 14 -29.57 -7.33 31.09
C GLU A 14 -28.79 -8.42 30.39
N GLU A 15 -29.47 -9.35 29.72
CA GLU A 15 -28.89 -10.37 28.88
C GLU A 15 -29.94 -10.85 27.86
N ILE A 16 -29.56 -10.87 26.60
CA ILE A 16 -30.40 -11.35 25.50
C ILE A 16 -29.55 -12.23 24.60
N GLU A 17 -30.08 -13.37 24.25
CA GLU A 17 -29.58 -14.28 23.24
C GLU A 17 -30.64 -14.51 22.17
N VAL A 18 -30.29 -14.35 20.90
CA VAL A 18 -31.20 -14.54 19.75
C VAL A 18 -30.51 -15.36 18.66
N GLU A 19 -31.17 -16.42 18.28
CA GLU A 19 -30.79 -17.21 17.09
C GLU A 19 -31.64 -16.78 15.90
N PHE A 20 -30.98 -16.37 14.80
CA PHE A 20 -31.66 -15.95 13.58
C PHE A 20 -31.65 -17.07 12.54
N GLY A 21 -32.77 -17.23 11.85
CA GLY A 21 -32.88 -18.17 10.75
C GLY A 21 -32.53 -17.56 9.38
N PRO A 22 -32.45 -18.38 8.32
CA PRO A 22 -32.37 -17.87 6.96
C PRO A 22 -33.67 -17.16 6.56
N GLY A 23 -33.61 -16.37 5.46
CA GLY A 23 -34.76 -15.67 4.93
C GLY A 23 -35.14 -14.42 5.74
N LEU A 24 -36.44 -14.16 5.88
CA LEU A 24 -36.97 -12.93 6.44
C LEU A 24 -37.25 -13.06 7.94
N ASN A 25 -36.40 -12.48 8.75
CA ASN A 25 -36.52 -12.39 10.21
C ASN A 25 -37.16 -11.04 10.60
N ILE A 26 -38.34 -11.07 11.13
CA ILE A 26 -39.11 -9.87 11.52
C ILE A 26 -39.17 -9.75 13.03
N LEU A 27 -38.84 -8.56 13.51
CA LEU A 27 -38.91 -8.21 14.94
C LEU A 27 -40.05 -7.20 15.14
N THR A 28 -41.06 -7.60 15.90
CA THR A 28 -42.18 -6.73 16.34
C THR A 28 -42.06 -6.39 17.82
N GLY A 29 -42.88 -5.53 18.32
CA GLY A 29 -42.92 -5.19 19.74
C GLY A 29 -43.34 -3.73 19.96
N GLU A 30 -43.52 -3.33 21.19
CA GLU A 30 -43.92 -1.95 21.55
C GLU A 30 -42.86 -0.93 21.19
N THR A 31 -43.28 0.26 20.77
CA THR A 31 -42.41 1.40 20.46
C THR A 31 -41.62 1.83 21.70
N GLY A 32 -40.29 1.86 21.57
CA GLY A 32 -39.41 2.32 22.62
C GLY A 32 -38.06 1.61 22.64
N ALA A 33 -37.23 1.86 23.63
CA ALA A 33 -35.80 1.59 23.70
C ALA A 33 -35.32 0.17 23.27
N GLY A 34 -36.16 -0.88 23.29
CA GLY A 34 -35.71 -2.24 22.98
C GLY A 34 -35.25 -2.45 21.53
N LYS A 35 -36.02 -1.96 20.54
CA LYS A 35 -35.71 -2.08 19.11
C LYS A 35 -34.44 -1.31 18.75
N SER A 36 -34.37 -0.05 19.19
CA SER A 36 -33.19 0.80 18.93
C SER A 36 -31.93 0.31 19.65
N ILE A 37 -32.07 -0.35 20.81
CA ILE A 37 -30.93 -0.90 21.54
C ILE A 37 -30.36 -2.12 20.80
N LEU A 38 -31.23 -2.98 20.24
CA LEU A 38 -30.80 -4.13 19.47
C LEU A 38 -29.99 -3.71 18.24
N LEU A 39 -30.51 -2.75 17.45
CA LEU A 39 -29.77 -2.19 16.31
C LEU A 39 -28.50 -1.48 16.77
N GLY A 40 -28.58 -0.67 17.82
CA GLY A 40 -27.41 -0.02 18.39
C GLY A 40 -26.34 -1.01 18.83
N SER A 41 -26.73 -2.22 19.31
CA SER A 41 -25.74 -3.27 19.62
C SER A 41 -25.00 -3.77 18.38
N MET A 42 -25.71 -4.00 17.28
CA MET A 42 -25.08 -4.42 16.01
C MET A 42 -24.20 -3.29 15.44
N GLN A 43 -24.63 -2.03 15.56
CA GLN A 43 -23.88 -0.84 15.18
C GLN A 43 -22.56 -0.70 15.95
N LEU A 44 -22.54 -1.09 17.21
CA LEU A 44 -21.31 -1.12 18.00
C LEU A 44 -20.25 -2.02 17.38
N ILE A 45 -20.61 -3.17 16.84
CA ILE A 45 -19.70 -4.06 16.13
C ILE A 45 -19.20 -3.42 14.83
N LEU A 46 -20.05 -2.66 14.12
CA LEU A 46 -19.65 -1.88 12.93
C LEU A 46 -18.78 -0.65 13.24
N GLY A 47 -18.42 -0.44 14.52
CA GLY A 47 -17.47 0.61 14.91
C GLY A 47 -18.11 1.90 15.40
N ALA A 48 -19.40 1.90 15.73
CA ALA A 48 -20.06 3.05 16.32
C ALA A 48 -19.34 3.51 17.61
N LYS A 49 -19.42 4.82 17.89
CA LYS A 49 -18.80 5.41 19.09
C LYS A 49 -19.45 4.86 20.35
N THR A 50 -18.64 4.47 21.30
CA THR A 50 -19.09 4.03 22.62
C THR A 50 -19.21 5.23 23.57
N SER A 51 -20.25 5.24 24.39
CA SER A 51 -20.39 6.19 25.48
C SER A 51 -20.60 5.45 26.82
N LYS A 52 -20.23 6.08 27.92
CA LYS A 52 -20.38 5.51 29.27
C LYS A 52 -21.85 5.20 29.59
N ASN A 53 -22.78 5.98 29.05
CA ASN A 53 -24.22 5.84 29.26
C ASN A 53 -24.83 4.60 28.57
N MET A 54 -24.06 3.89 27.77
CA MET A 54 -24.50 2.63 27.15
C MET A 54 -24.38 1.43 28.08
N ILE A 55 -23.55 1.51 29.12
CA ILE A 55 -23.42 0.43 30.11
C ILE A 55 -24.63 0.53 31.08
N ARG A 56 -25.30 -0.60 31.35
CA ARG A 56 -26.40 -0.68 32.30
C ARG A 56 -25.96 -0.19 33.67
N GLU A 57 -26.86 0.49 34.40
CA GLU A 57 -26.60 0.90 35.78
C GLU A 57 -26.20 -0.32 36.64
N ASN A 58 -25.23 -0.14 37.49
CA ASN A 58 -24.63 -1.18 38.35
C ASN A 58 -23.82 -2.27 37.62
N ALA A 59 -23.62 -2.22 36.29
CA ALA A 59 -22.77 -3.14 35.57
C ALA A 59 -21.34 -2.56 35.36
N SER A 60 -20.34 -3.42 35.44
CA SER A 60 -18.93 -3.04 35.21
C SER A 60 -18.54 -3.02 33.73
N TYR A 61 -19.35 -3.64 32.88
CA TYR A 61 -19.10 -3.72 31.42
C TYR A 61 -20.40 -4.01 30.66
N ALA A 62 -20.44 -3.65 29.40
CA ALA A 62 -21.40 -4.15 28.43
C ALA A 62 -20.67 -5.05 27.39
N LEU A 63 -21.36 -6.08 26.88
CA LEU A 63 -20.83 -7.02 25.89
C LEU A 63 -21.82 -7.14 24.74
N VAL A 64 -21.28 -7.15 23.53
CA VAL A 64 -22.02 -7.49 22.30
C VAL A 64 -21.22 -8.50 21.52
N GLU A 65 -21.85 -9.58 21.12
CA GLU A 65 -21.25 -10.65 20.32
C GLU A 65 -22.17 -11.02 19.16
N LEU A 66 -21.59 -11.10 17.97
CA LEU A 66 -22.26 -11.53 16.73
C LEU A 66 -21.52 -12.74 16.19
N LEU A 67 -22.22 -13.85 16.06
CA LEU A 67 -21.71 -15.06 15.42
C LEU A 67 -22.26 -15.17 14.01
N PHE A 68 -21.38 -15.22 13.03
CA PHE A 68 -21.73 -15.37 11.62
C PHE A 68 -21.35 -16.75 11.13
N GLN A 69 -22.26 -17.39 10.37
CA GLN A 69 -21.95 -18.52 9.50
C GLN A 69 -21.62 -17.98 8.11
N VAL A 70 -20.41 -18.23 7.62
CA VAL A 70 -19.89 -17.67 6.35
C VAL A 70 -19.75 -18.80 5.33
N GLU A 71 -20.57 -18.75 4.29
CA GLU A 71 -20.56 -19.72 3.19
C GLU A 71 -20.10 -19.10 1.86
N ASN A 72 -20.18 -17.78 1.75
CA ASN A 72 -19.82 -17.04 0.54
C ASN A 72 -18.31 -17.02 0.34
N GLU A 73 -17.82 -17.55 -0.81
CA GLU A 73 -16.40 -17.63 -1.15
C GLU A 73 -15.70 -16.26 -1.14
N LYS A 74 -16.37 -15.20 -1.63
CA LYS A 74 -15.79 -13.85 -1.64
C LYS A 74 -15.69 -13.22 -0.26
N ALA A 75 -16.68 -13.47 0.61
CA ALA A 75 -16.59 -13.05 2.00
C ALA A 75 -15.41 -13.76 2.68
N LEU A 76 -15.20 -15.05 2.39
CA LEU A 76 -14.05 -15.83 2.87
C LEU A 76 -12.72 -15.28 2.36
N GLU A 77 -12.63 -14.91 1.07
CA GLU A 77 -11.44 -14.27 0.49
C GLU A 77 -11.14 -12.93 1.15
N THR A 78 -12.17 -12.10 1.35
CA THR A 78 -12.04 -10.79 2.01
C THR A 78 -11.57 -10.92 3.45
N LEU A 79 -12.14 -11.88 4.20
CA LEU A 79 -11.75 -12.17 5.58
C LEU A 79 -10.29 -12.66 5.65
N LYS A 80 -9.89 -13.57 4.75
CA LYS A 80 -8.49 -14.02 4.64
C LYS A 80 -7.53 -12.89 4.34
N ALA A 81 -7.90 -11.94 3.48
CA ALA A 81 -7.10 -10.76 3.20
C ALA A 81 -6.94 -9.82 4.42
N LEU A 82 -7.81 -9.95 5.42
CA LEU A 82 -7.74 -9.26 6.71
C LEU A 82 -7.05 -10.10 7.81
N ASP A 83 -6.43 -11.23 7.43
CA ASP A 83 -5.84 -12.23 8.34
C ASP A 83 -6.86 -12.85 9.32
N ILE A 84 -8.15 -12.94 8.91
CA ILE A 84 -9.22 -13.55 9.69
C ILE A 84 -9.56 -14.91 9.06
N CYS A 85 -9.28 -15.99 9.79
CA CYS A 85 -9.65 -17.34 9.37
C CYS A 85 -10.93 -17.78 10.10
N PRO A 86 -12.04 -18.06 9.37
CA PRO A 86 -13.21 -18.67 9.99
C PRO A 86 -12.89 -20.06 10.55
N GLU A 87 -13.38 -20.36 11.76
CA GLU A 87 -13.31 -21.69 12.38
C GLU A 87 -14.60 -22.44 12.07
N ASP A 88 -14.52 -23.58 11.41
CA ASP A 88 -15.70 -24.35 10.94
C ASP A 88 -16.73 -23.50 10.14
N GLY A 89 -16.24 -22.51 9.37
CA GLY A 89 -17.08 -21.59 8.64
C GLY A 89 -17.73 -20.49 9.51
N GLN A 90 -17.32 -20.35 10.77
CA GLN A 90 -17.88 -19.37 11.69
C GLN A 90 -16.90 -18.23 11.99
N VAL A 91 -17.45 -17.04 12.20
CA VAL A 91 -16.73 -15.84 12.65
C VAL A 91 -17.47 -15.21 13.81
N LEU A 92 -16.80 -15.12 14.96
CA LEU A 92 -17.31 -14.46 16.16
C LEU A 92 -16.70 -13.05 16.26
N LEU A 93 -17.55 -12.03 16.20
CA LEU A 93 -17.20 -10.64 16.46
C LEU A 93 -17.69 -10.26 17.86
N SER A 94 -16.78 -9.89 18.76
CA SER A 94 -17.10 -9.56 20.15
C SER A 94 -16.55 -8.17 20.51
N ARG A 95 -17.41 -7.33 21.12
CA ARG A 95 -17.02 -6.01 21.63
C ARG A 95 -17.47 -5.84 23.07
N LYS A 96 -16.47 -5.75 23.97
CA LYS A 96 -16.67 -5.48 25.39
C LYS A 96 -16.37 -4.01 25.69
N ILE A 97 -17.35 -3.31 26.25
CA ILE A 97 -17.27 -1.89 26.60
C ILE A 97 -17.10 -1.77 28.10
N MET A 98 -16.13 -1.01 28.55
CA MET A 98 -15.84 -0.71 29.94
C MET A 98 -15.67 0.80 30.10
N ASP A 99 -15.57 1.28 31.32
CA ASP A 99 -15.43 2.71 31.62
C ASP A 99 -14.19 3.29 30.87
N GLY A 100 -14.43 4.12 29.87
CA GLY A 100 -13.42 4.85 29.10
C GLY A 100 -12.68 4.03 28.01
N ARG A 101 -12.99 2.74 27.79
CA ARG A 101 -12.33 1.91 26.77
C ARG A 101 -13.20 0.76 26.27
N SER A 102 -12.90 0.29 25.07
CA SER A 102 -13.50 -0.94 24.54
C SER A 102 -12.42 -1.95 24.13
N ILE A 103 -12.71 -3.23 24.32
CA ILE A 103 -11.91 -4.36 23.85
C ILE A 103 -12.69 -5.02 22.74
N ASN A 104 -12.08 -5.14 21.57
CA ASN A 104 -12.65 -5.80 20.40
C ASN A 104 -11.92 -7.11 20.18
N LYS A 105 -12.66 -8.16 19.84
CA LYS A 105 -12.10 -9.48 19.55
C LYS A 105 -12.76 -10.06 18.31
N ILE A 106 -11.99 -10.76 17.51
CA ILE A 106 -12.44 -11.56 16.38
C ILE A 106 -11.94 -12.99 16.64
N ASN A 107 -12.83 -13.97 16.68
CA ASN A 107 -12.54 -15.37 17.04
C ASN A 107 -11.71 -15.50 18.32
N GLY A 108 -12.02 -14.65 19.33
CA GLY A 108 -11.27 -14.64 20.61
C GLY A 108 -9.98 -13.83 20.61
N GLU A 109 -9.41 -13.48 19.48
CA GLU A 109 -8.19 -12.69 19.35
C GLU A 109 -8.48 -11.19 19.40
N THR A 110 -7.60 -10.42 20.05
CA THR A 110 -7.75 -8.97 20.18
C THR A 110 -7.55 -8.28 18.84
N SER A 111 -8.49 -7.42 18.43
CA SER A 111 -8.46 -6.70 17.17
C SER A 111 -8.63 -5.19 17.36
N THR A 112 -8.29 -4.42 16.32
CA THR A 112 -8.57 -2.99 16.27
C THR A 112 -10.03 -2.73 15.86
N VAL A 113 -10.56 -1.54 16.18
CA VAL A 113 -11.89 -1.11 15.71
C VAL A 113 -11.96 -1.11 14.18
N GLY A 114 -10.85 -0.75 13.52
CA GLY A 114 -10.75 -0.74 12.05
C GLY A 114 -10.87 -2.13 11.44
N GLN A 115 -10.17 -3.11 11.98
CA GLN A 115 -10.26 -4.51 11.53
C GLN A 115 -11.66 -5.09 11.78
N MET A 116 -12.22 -4.87 12.96
CA MET A 116 -13.58 -5.31 13.28
C MET A 116 -14.61 -4.69 12.33
N LYS A 117 -14.51 -3.39 12.05
CA LYS A 117 -15.38 -2.70 11.10
C LYS A 117 -15.25 -3.28 9.70
N ALA A 118 -14.03 -3.54 9.23
CA ALA A 118 -13.76 -4.14 7.92
C ALA A 118 -14.34 -5.56 7.81
N ALA A 119 -14.15 -6.39 8.85
CA ALA A 119 -14.73 -7.73 8.92
C ALA A 119 -16.26 -7.70 8.95
N ALA A 120 -16.85 -6.85 9.77
CA ALA A 120 -18.31 -6.73 9.86
C ALA A 120 -18.94 -6.22 8.55
N ALA A 121 -18.28 -5.29 7.85
CA ALA A 121 -18.79 -4.69 6.61
C ALA A 121 -18.90 -5.68 5.43
N CYS A 122 -18.19 -6.81 5.43
CA CYS A 122 -18.35 -7.86 4.42
C CYS A 122 -19.41 -8.91 4.81
N LEU A 123 -19.86 -8.92 6.07
CA LEU A 123 -20.82 -9.90 6.59
C LEU A 123 -22.22 -9.33 6.78
N LEU A 124 -22.32 -8.02 7.05
CA LEU A 124 -23.55 -7.36 7.48
C LEU A 124 -23.66 -5.96 6.89
N ASP A 125 -24.83 -5.61 6.34
CA ASP A 125 -25.17 -4.26 5.88
C ASP A 125 -26.46 -3.76 6.59
N ILE A 126 -26.38 -2.56 7.21
CA ILE A 126 -27.52 -1.97 7.94
C ILE A 126 -28.03 -0.76 7.17
N HIS A 127 -29.34 -0.69 6.97
CA HIS A 127 -30.03 0.38 6.25
C HIS A 127 -30.99 1.11 7.18
N GLY A 128 -30.61 2.32 7.64
CA GLY A 128 -31.38 3.16 8.57
C GLY A 128 -30.88 4.60 8.63
N GLN A 129 -31.48 5.40 9.53
CA GLN A 129 -31.33 6.87 9.56
C GLN A 129 -29.92 7.38 9.93
N HIS A 130 -29.09 6.59 10.57
CA HIS A 130 -27.83 7.07 11.17
C HIS A 130 -26.59 6.32 10.73
N GLU A 131 -26.61 5.56 9.62
CA GLU A 131 -25.52 4.67 9.34
C GLU A 131 -24.83 4.82 7.98
N HIS A 132 -23.65 4.21 7.97
CA HIS A 132 -22.72 4.13 6.86
C HIS A 132 -23.37 3.51 5.61
N GLN A 133 -24.18 4.32 4.97
CA GLN A 133 -24.84 3.95 3.74
C GLN A 133 -23.77 3.81 2.66
N SER A 134 -23.31 2.60 2.47
CA SER A 134 -22.29 2.28 1.47
C SER A 134 -22.65 2.85 0.09
N LEU A 135 -23.95 2.95 -0.19
CA LEU A 135 -24.49 3.52 -1.45
C LEU A 135 -24.40 5.05 -1.57
N LEU A 136 -24.07 5.77 -0.51
CA LEU A 136 -23.84 7.21 -0.59
C LEU A 136 -22.45 7.55 -1.13
N TYR A 137 -21.52 6.58 -1.11
CA TYR A 137 -20.18 6.75 -1.66
C TYR A 137 -20.15 6.47 -3.16
N GLN A 138 -19.62 7.40 -3.94
CA GLN A 138 -19.55 7.31 -5.41
C GLN A 138 -18.86 6.02 -5.89
N ASP A 139 -17.80 5.59 -5.23
CA ASP A 139 -17.09 4.34 -5.59
C ASP A 139 -17.98 3.10 -5.45
N LYS A 140 -18.90 3.08 -4.47
CA LYS A 140 -19.87 2.00 -4.29
C LYS A 140 -20.99 2.08 -5.31
N GLN A 141 -21.41 3.28 -5.72
CA GLN A 141 -22.41 3.46 -6.78
C GLN A 141 -21.92 2.89 -8.12
N LEU A 142 -20.64 3.13 -8.46
CA LEU A 142 -20.03 2.53 -9.64
C LEU A 142 -19.95 1.00 -9.54
N ALA A 143 -19.59 0.47 -8.38
CA ALA A 143 -19.53 -0.97 -8.14
C ALA A 143 -20.90 -1.64 -8.31
N ILE A 144 -22.00 -0.98 -7.91
CA ILE A 144 -23.37 -1.45 -8.12
C ILE A 144 -23.73 -1.53 -9.59
N LEU A 145 -23.41 -0.46 -10.35
CA LEU A 145 -23.63 -0.47 -11.80
C LEU A 145 -22.82 -1.59 -12.47
N ASP A 146 -21.56 -1.75 -12.06
CA ASP A 146 -20.68 -2.82 -12.56
C ASP A 146 -21.26 -4.22 -12.22
N ALA A 147 -21.76 -4.40 -11.00
CA ALA A 147 -22.40 -5.65 -10.59
C ALA A 147 -23.70 -5.91 -11.39
N TYR A 148 -24.49 -4.88 -11.67
CA TYR A 148 -25.72 -5.00 -12.46
C TYR A 148 -25.43 -5.44 -13.90
N GLY A 149 -24.39 -4.89 -14.54
CA GLY A 149 -23.97 -5.22 -15.90
C GLY A 149 -22.84 -6.26 -15.98
N LYS A 150 -22.62 -7.08 -14.94
CA LYS A 150 -21.47 -7.96 -14.75
C LYS A 150 -21.05 -8.73 -16.01
N GLU A 151 -21.99 -9.28 -16.75
CA GLU A 151 -21.72 -10.13 -17.93
C GLU A 151 -20.93 -9.41 -19.03
N LYS A 152 -21.20 -8.12 -19.28
CA LYS A 152 -20.51 -7.32 -20.30
C LYS A 152 -19.48 -6.35 -19.72
N ILE A 153 -19.75 -5.82 -18.53
CA ILE A 153 -18.87 -4.83 -17.89
C ILE A 153 -17.59 -5.50 -17.39
N LEU A 154 -17.66 -6.68 -16.76
CA LEU A 154 -16.48 -7.34 -16.18
C LEU A 154 -15.39 -7.64 -17.23
N PRO A 155 -15.70 -8.25 -18.40
CA PRO A 155 -14.68 -8.47 -19.43
C PRO A 155 -14.08 -7.17 -20.00
N ALA A 156 -14.88 -6.10 -20.11
CA ALA A 156 -14.39 -4.79 -20.57
C ALA A 156 -13.48 -4.15 -19.51
N LYS A 157 -13.85 -4.24 -18.24
CA LYS A 157 -13.06 -3.78 -17.10
C LYS A 157 -11.71 -4.49 -16.99
N GLU A 158 -11.66 -5.80 -17.19
CA GLU A 158 -10.42 -6.58 -17.22
C GLU A 158 -9.46 -6.08 -18.32
N LYS A 159 -9.99 -5.76 -19.51
CA LYS A 159 -9.19 -5.19 -20.61
C LYS A 159 -8.61 -3.82 -20.24
N VAL A 160 -9.40 -2.98 -19.57
CA VAL A 160 -8.93 -1.67 -19.07
C VAL A 160 -7.87 -1.85 -18.00
N SER A 161 -8.06 -2.77 -17.05
CA SER A 161 -7.11 -3.05 -15.96
C SER A 161 -5.76 -3.54 -16.51
N LEU A 162 -5.77 -4.40 -17.52
CA LEU A 162 -4.53 -4.86 -18.18
C LEU A 162 -3.81 -3.70 -18.87
N ALA A 163 -4.54 -2.90 -19.67
CA ALA A 163 -3.96 -1.74 -20.36
C ALA A 163 -3.44 -0.69 -19.36
N TYR A 164 -4.12 -0.49 -18.26
CA TYR A 164 -3.68 0.42 -17.19
C TYR A 164 -2.40 -0.06 -16.51
N LYS A 165 -2.23 -1.37 -16.27
CA LYS A 165 -1.02 -1.93 -15.70
C LYS A 165 0.20 -1.68 -16.60
N GLU A 166 0.06 -1.88 -17.91
CA GLU A 166 1.12 -1.61 -18.88
C GLU A 166 1.46 -0.11 -18.95
N TYR A 167 0.44 0.75 -19.04
CA TYR A 167 0.61 2.21 -19.00
C TYR A 167 1.28 2.68 -17.71
N SER A 168 0.84 2.19 -16.56
CA SER A 168 1.39 2.57 -15.25
C SER A 168 2.85 2.13 -15.10
N LYS A 169 3.20 0.93 -15.60
CA LYS A 169 4.57 0.42 -15.61
C LYS A 169 5.47 1.32 -16.46
N CYS A 170 5.07 1.60 -17.71
CA CYS A 170 5.82 2.46 -18.62
C CYS A 170 5.96 3.89 -18.07
N LYS A 171 4.92 4.44 -17.46
CA LYS A 171 4.94 5.76 -16.80
C LYS A 171 5.89 5.82 -15.61
N THR A 172 5.94 4.76 -14.81
CA THR A 172 6.86 4.66 -13.67
C THR A 172 8.31 4.54 -14.16
N GLU A 173 8.55 3.76 -15.22
CA GLU A 173 9.85 3.60 -15.85
C GLU A 173 10.35 4.93 -16.43
N LEU A 174 9.49 5.65 -17.16
CA LEU A 174 9.77 7.01 -17.66
C LEU A 174 10.06 7.98 -16.51
N GLY A 175 9.32 7.89 -15.39
CA GLY A 175 9.53 8.72 -14.21
C GLY A 175 10.87 8.44 -13.51
N SER A 176 11.31 7.18 -13.49
CA SER A 176 12.62 6.79 -12.93
C SER A 176 13.80 7.24 -13.79
N MET A 177 13.59 7.40 -15.12
CA MET A 177 14.58 7.90 -16.05
C MET A 177 14.68 9.43 -16.11
N ASN A 178 13.88 10.15 -15.37
CA ASN A 178 13.82 11.62 -15.41
C ASN A 178 14.98 12.24 -14.59
N MET A 179 16.23 11.96 -15.02
CA MET A 179 17.39 12.71 -14.51
C MET A 179 17.34 14.14 -15.04
N ASN A 180 17.65 15.10 -14.15
CA ASN A 180 17.82 16.49 -14.57
C ASN A 180 18.94 16.57 -15.63
N GLU A 181 18.69 17.18 -16.76
CA GLU A 181 19.62 17.31 -17.90
C GLU A 181 21.00 17.83 -17.48
N GLU A 182 21.04 18.78 -16.54
CA GLU A 182 22.27 19.34 -15.99
C GLU A 182 23.07 18.30 -15.20
N GLN A 183 22.40 17.46 -14.44
CA GLN A 183 23.01 16.39 -13.66
C GLN A 183 23.56 15.29 -14.55
N ARG A 184 22.82 14.93 -15.61
CA ARG A 184 23.25 13.97 -16.64
C ARG A 184 24.50 14.45 -17.37
N ASN A 185 24.52 15.72 -17.84
CA ASN A 185 25.66 16.28 -18.57
C ASN A 185 26.91 16.33 -17.70
N ARG A 186 26.78 16.58 -16.41
CA ARG A 186 27.89 16.48 -15.46
C ARG A 186 28.39 15.06 -15.32
N GLU A 187 27.51 14.10 -15.23
CA GLU A 187 27.86 12.68 -15.08
C GLU A 187 28.53 12.15 -16.35
N LEU A 188 28.02 12.49 -17.55
CA LEU A 188 28.64 12.18 -18.83
C LEU A 188 30.07 12.73 -18.90
N ALA A 189 30.27 14.02 -18.62
CA ALA A 189 31.58 14.66 -18.67
C ALA A 189 32.56 14.02 -17.66
N PHE A 190 32.08 13.63 -16.50
CA PHE A 190 32.87 12.96 -15.47
C PHE A 190 33.29 11.56 -15.90
N LEU A 191 32.36 10.74 -16.39
CA LEU A 191 32.66 9.40 -16.89
C LEU A 191 33.62 9.41 -18.08
N GLU A 192 33.42 10.32 -19.06
CA GLU A 192 34.31 10.49 -20.17
C GLU A 192 35.73 10.90 -19.74
N PHE A 193 35.84 11.78 -18.74
CA PHE A 193 37.11 12.20 -18.18
C PHE A 193 37.85 11.02 -17.54
N GLU A 194 37.19 10.26 -16.67
CA GLU A 194 37.81 9.11 -15.99
C GLU A 194 38.28 8.03 -17.00
N ILE A 195 37.41 7.67 -17.97
CA ILE A 195 37.76 6.70 -19.00
C ILE A 195 38.97 7.20 -19.80
N LYS A 196 38.96 8.46 -20.28
CA LYS A 196 40.08 9.04 -21.06
C LYS A 196 41.36 9.16 -20.24
N GLU A 197 41.31 9.42 -18.95
CA GLU A 197 42.47 9.46 -18.04
C GLU A 197 43.13 8.08 -17.97
N ILE A 198 42.33 7.02 -17.79
CA ILE A 198 42.84 5.63 -17.77
C ILE A 198 43.37 5.19 -19.14
N GLU A 199 42.68 5.50 -20.23
CA GLU A 199 43.11 5.15 -21.58
C GLU A 199 44.44 5.81 -21.99
N LYS A 200 44.57 7.12 -21.69
CA LYS A 200 45.82 7.86 -21.98
C LYS A 200 47.03 7.30 -21.25
N ALA A 201 46.82 6.67 -20.11
CA ALA A 201 47.89 6.06 -19.34
C ALA A 201 48.43 4.79 -20.01
N ASN A 202 47.69 4.17 -20.94
CA ASN A 202 48.09 2.97 -21.68
C ASN A 202 48.72 1.90 -20.78
N LEU A 203 48.02 1.54 -19.70
CA LEU A 203 48.50 0.58 -18.71
C LEU A 203 48.60 -0.82 -19.29
N GLN A 204 49.63 -1.56 -18.87
CA GLN A 204 49.80 -2.97 -19.22
C GLN A 204 49.60 -3.84 -17.97
N PRO A 205 48.98 -5.02 -18.09
CA PRO A 205 48.86 -5.95 -16.97
C PRO A 205 50.26 -6.33 -16.41
N GLY A 206 50.44 -6.19 -15.08
CA GLY A 206 51.71 -6.51 -14.41
C GLY A 206 52.84 -5.50 -14.56
N GLU A 207 52.62 -4.37 -15.29
CA GLU A 207 53.60 -3.33 -15.52
C GLU A 207 54.08 -2.70 -14.19
N ASP A 208 53.22 -2.56 -13.25
CA ASP A 208 53.51 -1.98 -11.92
C ASP A 208 54.52 -2.84 -11.14
N GLU A 209 54.33 -4.16 -11.10
CA GLU A 209 55.25 -5.07 -10.40
C GLU A 209 56.66 -5.08 -11.06
N GLU A 210 56.69 -5.08 -12.40
CA GLU A 210 57.92 -5.04 -13.15
C GLU A 210 58.69 -3.73 -12.94
N LEU A 211 57.98 -2.58 -13.01
CA LEU A 211 58.58 -1.27 -12.79
C LEU A 211 59.00 -1.08 -11.32
N GLU A 212 58.25 -1.57 -10.35
CA GLU A 212 58.65 -1.52 -8.92
C GLU A 212 59.93 -2.30 -8.68
N ALA A 213 60.08 -3.50 -9.23
CA ALA A 213 61.28 -4.29 -9.11
C ALA A 213 62.50 -3.56 -9.74
N ARG A 214 62.29 -2.97 -10.93
CA ARG A 214 63.29 -2.17 -11.64
C ARG A 214 63.67 -0.90 -10.87
N TYR A 215 62.70 -0.15 -10.39
CA TYR A 215 62.92 1.06 -9.58
C TYR A 215 63.74 0.78 -8.33
N ARG A 216 63.41 -0.29 -7.55
CA ARG A 216 64.17 -0.69 -6.37
C ARG A 216 65.64 -0.99 -6.69
N LYS A 217 65.91 -1.69 -7.82
CA LYS A 217 67.29 -1.98 -8.27
C LYS A 217 68.04 -0.70 -8.63
N MET A 218 67.42 0.17 -9.39
CA MET A 218 68.00 1.46 -9.83
C MET A 218 68.20 2.44 -8.68
N SER A 219 67.24 2.52 -7.73
CA SER A 219 67.32 3.37 -6.54
C SER A 219 68.52 2.99 -5.64
N ASN A 220 68.76 1.67 -5.50
CA ASN A 220 69.93 1.19 -4.78
C ASN A 220 71.27 1.56 -5.52
N ALA A 221 71.26 1.42 -6.86
CA ALA A 221 72.40 1.83 -7.66
C ALA A 221 72.65 3.34 -7.55
N LYS A 222 71.62 4.18 -7.64
CA LYS A 222 71.69 5.63 -7.47
C LYS A 222 72.27 6.00 -6.10
N LEU A 223 71.81 5.41 -5.01
CA LEU A 223 72.31 5.67 -3.66
C LEU A 223 73.81 5.37 -3.56
N ILE A 224 74.28 4.27 -4.20
CA ILE A 224 75.72 3.90 -4.24
C ILE A 224 76.48 4.95 -5.02
N VAL A 225 76.05 5.33 -6.22
CA VAL A 225 76.73 6.36 -7.05
C VAL A 225 76.82 7.70 -6.30
N ASP A 226 75.70 8.22 -5.78
CA ASP A 226 75.66 9.51 -5.06
C ASP A 226 76.59 9.49 -3.85
N SER A 227 76.62 8.38 -3.08
CA SER A 227 77.48 8.24 -1.91
C SER A 227 78.95 8.19 -2.28
N LEU A 228 79.29 7.40 -3.33
CA LEU A 228 80.68 7.28 -3.80
C LEU A 228 81.18 8.55 -4.45
N GLN A 229 80.29 9.31 -5.12
CA GLN A 229 80.62 10.60 -5.73
C GLN A 229 80.90 11.67 -4.66
N LEU A 230 80.14 11.63 -3.53
CA LEU A 230 80.43 12.46 -2.39
C LEU A 230 81.79 12.10 -1.78
N VAL A 231 82.09 10.81 -1.63
CA VAL A 231 83.41 10.33 -1.13
C VAL A 231 84.54 10.83 -2.04
N HIS A 232 84.37 10.70 -3.41
CA HIS A 232 85.35 11.16 -4.38
C HIS A 232 85.60 12.69 -4.28
N ASN A 233 84.51 13.48 -4.10
CA ASN A 233 84.63 14.94 -3.93
C ASN A 233 85.37 15.33 -2.64
N LEU A 234 85.15 14.55 -1.53
CA LEU A 234 85.81 14.79 -0.25
C LEU A 234 87.27 14.35 -0.19
N THR A 235 87.64 13.31 -0.96
CA THR A 235 89.00 12.77 -0.97
C THR A 235 89.84 13.17 -2.14
N GLY A 236 89.22 13.72 -3.22
CA GLY A 236 89.88 14.06 -4.48
C GLY A 236 90.70 15.35 -4.51
N TYR A 237 91.17 15.64 -5.71
CA TYR A 237 92.05 16.77 -6.00
C TYR A 237 91.34 17.92 -6.78
N GLU A 238 90.07 17.73 -7.12
CA GLU A 238 89.32 18.66 -7.97
C GLU A 238 88.63 19.79 -7.14
N SER A 239 88.40 19.52 -5.85
CA SER A 239 87.77 20.47 -4.91
C SER A 239 88.79 21.09 -3.98
N LYS A 240 88.75 22.41 -3.81
CA LYS A 240 89.61 23.14 -2.83
C LYS A 240 89.44 22.62 -1.38
N GLU A 241 88.37 21.98 -1.07
CA GLU A 241 88.08 21.36 0.24
C GLU A 241 88.37 19.86 0.25
N GLY A 242 88.83 19.29 -0.84
CA GLY A 242 89.19 17.88 -0.96
C GLY A 242 90.49 17.57 -0.17
N ALA A 243 90.48 16.37 0.46
CA ALA A 243 91.64 15.95 1.24
C ALA A 243 92.94 15.83 0.40
N GLY A 244 92.84 15.39 -0.87
CA GLY A 244 93.99 15.31 -1.77
C GLY A 244 94.60 16.67 -2.07
N GLU A 245 93.75 17.68 -2.37
CA GLU A 245 94.24 19.06 -2.62
C GLU A 245 94.87 19.65 -1.36
N THR A 246 94.20 19.46 -0.20
CA THR A 246 94.70 19.91 1.10
C THR A 246 96.04 19.29 1.49
N VAL A 247 96.20 17.99 1.24
CA VAL A 247 97.46 17.26 1.48
C VAL A 247 98.56 17.75 0.49
N GLY A 248 98.19 17.99 -0.80
CA GLY A 248 99.09 18.55 -1.83
C GLY A 248 99.59 19.91 -1.49
N GLU A 249 98.73 20.84 -0.94
CA GLU A 249 99.12 22.12 -0.43
C GLU A 249 100.09 21.97 0.77
N ALA A 250 99.77 21.06 1.69
CA ALA A 250 100.66 20.82 2.86
C ALA A 250 102.04 20.31 2.42
N LEU A 251 102.10 19.42 1.40
CA LEU A 251 103.38 18.95 0.81
C LEU A 251 104.22 20.09 0.20
N LYS A 252 103.59 21.00 -0.52
CA LYS A 252 104.27 22.21 -1.03
C LYS A 252 104.88 23.00 0.08
N GLU A 253 104.14 23.28 1.16
CA GLU A 253 104.69 24.02 2.30
C GLU A 253 105.81 23.25 3.03
N PHE A 254 105.65 21.91 3.19
CA PHE A 254 106.69 21.06 3.68
C PHE A 254 108.00 21.09 2.83
N SER A 255 107.82 21.05 1.52
CA SER A 255 108.95 21.07 0.58
C SER A 255 109.79 22.36 0.74
N HIS A 256 109.19 23.50 1.13
CA HIS A 256 109.93 24.75 1.37
C HIS A 256 110.70 24.69 2.67
N VAL A 257 110.28 24.04 3.72
CA VAL A 257 110.90 24.01 5.03
C VAL A 257 111.92 22.90 5.23
N THR A 258 111.73 21.72 4.52
CA THR A 258 112.70 20.61 4.57
C THR A 258 114.06 20.97 4.04
N GLN A 259 114.20 21.97 3.15
CA GLN A 259 115.48 22.43 2.68
C GLN A 259 116.30 23.16 3.76
N TYR A 260 115.64 23.62 4.86
CA TYR A 260 116.25 24.34 5.98
C TYR A 260 116.49 23.47 7.21
N ASP A 261 115.71 22.33 7.35
CA ASP A 261 115.87 21.34 8.43
C ASP A 261 115.71 19.91 7.90
N PRO A 262 116.80 19.15 7.73
CA PRO A 262 116.82 17.75 7.18
C PRO A 262 116.12 16.77 8.15
N GLU A 263 115.91 17.06 9.47
CA GLU A 263 115.18 16.21 10.37
C GLU A 263 113.71 16.16 10.02
N LEU A 264 113.18 17.05 9.21
CA LEU A 264 111.76 17.04 8.72
C LEU A 264 111.57 16.08 7.52
N THR A 265 112.61 15.54 6.91
CA THR A 265 112.50 14.66 5.76
C THR A 265 111.60 13.43 5.96
N PRO A 266 111.68 12.70 7.10
CA PRO A 266 110.85 11.56 7.35
C PRO A 266 109.37 11.89 7.45
N LEU A 267 108.98 13.09 7.93
CA LEU A 267 107.62 13.59 7.99
C LEU A 267 107.09 13.92 6.62
N ALA A 268 107.91 14.53 5.76
CA ALA A 268 107.55 14.81 4.39
C ALA A 268 107.37 13.54 3.54
N GLU A 269 108.21 12.52 3.79
CA GLU A 269 108.06 11.21 3.16
C GLU A 269 106.74 10.53 3.64
N THR A 270 106.36 10.64 4.91
CA THR A 270 105.11 10.09 5.41
C THR A 270 103.89 10.81 4.78
N LEU A 271 103.95 12.13 4.62
CA LEU A 271 102.87 12.89 4.02
C LEU A 271 102.81 12.61 2.53
N THR A 272 103.93 12.38 1.81
CA THR A 272 104.03 11.97 0.41
C THR A 272 103.36 10.59 0.28
N SER A 273 103.59 9.69 1.23
CA SER A 273 102.93 8.36 1.25
C SER A 273 101.43 8.45 1.37
N VAL A 274 100.91 9.37 2.24
CA VAL A 274 99.47 9.66 2.37
C VAL A 274 98.89 10.19 1.07
N ASP A 275 99.59 11.13 0.39
CA ASP A 275 99.19 11.65 -0.91
C ASP A 275 99.09 10.53 -1.98
N GLY A 276 100.12 9.68 -2.03
CA GLY A 276 100.12 8.53 -2.91
C GLY A 276 98.95 7.58 -2.67
N LEU A 277 98.64 7.28 -1.40
CA LEU A 277 97.51 6.41 -1.06
C LEU A 277 96.14 7.07 -1.38
N LEU A 278 96.01 8.37 -1.20
CA LEU A 278 94.81 9.10 -1.60
C LEU A 278 94.65 9.11 -3.12
N ASN A 279 95.72 9.30 -3.89
CA ASN A 279 95.68 9.28 -5.34
C ASN A 279 95.27 7.88 -5.84
N ASP A 280 95.90 6.81 -5.34
CA ASP A 280 95.56 5.44 -5.70
C ASP A 280 94.10 5.13 -5.37
N PHE A 281 93.61 5.50 -4.15
CA PHE A 281 92.22 5.33 -3.76
C PHE A 281 91.26 6.05 -4.71
N ASN A 282 91.49 7.33 -5.05
CA ASN A 282 90.62 8.07 -5.94
C ASN A 282 90.64 7.54 -7.33
N ARG A 283 91.79 7.02 -7.86
CA ARG A 283 91.86 6.35 -9.13
C ARG A 283 91.04 5.03 -9.18
N GLU A 284 91.11 4.21 -8.13
CA GLU A 284 90.30 3.02 -8.01
C GLU A 284 88.82 3.33 -7.84
N LEU A 285 88.48 4.36 -7.09
CA LEU A 285 87.12 4.81 -6.87
C LEU A 285 86.50 5.36 -8.16
N SER A 286 87.25 6.15 -8.95
CA SER A 286 86.82 6.62 -10.26
C SER A 286 86.62 5.45 -11.26
N ALA A 287 87.53 4.47 -11.29
CA ALA A 287 87.38 3.29 -12.13
C ALA A 287 86.12 2.50 -11.76
N TYR A 288 85.82 2.37 -10.43
CA TYR A 288 84.60 1.69 -9.99
C TYR A 288 83.34 2.47 -10.33
N LEU A 289 83.33 3.81 -10.21
CA LEU A 289 82.21 4.67 -10.61
C LEU A 289 81.95 4.58 -12.12
N ASP A 290 83.00 4.53 -12.94
CA ASP A 290 82.90 4.36 -14.41
C ASP A 290 82.33 3.01 -14.83
N GLU A 291 82.58 1.93 -14.07
CA GLU A 291 81.96 0.61 -14.25
C GLU A 291 80.50 0.50 -13.80
N LEU A 292 80.07 1.36 -12.87
CA LEU A 292 78.69 1.40 -12.41
C LEU A 292 77.78 1.99 -13.51
N THR A 293 77.11 1.11 -14.26
CA THR A 293 76.10 1.49 -15.28
C THR A 293 74.79 1.95 -14.58
N PHE A 294 74.75 3.20 -14.17
CA PHE A 294 73.51 3.86 -13.71
C PHE A 294 73.07 4.84 -14.80
N ASP A 295 71.89 4.58 -15.40
CA ASP A 295 71.25 5.52 -16.32
C ASP A 295 70.24 6.38 -15.59
N GLU A 296 70.61 7.64 -15.36
CA GLU A 296 69.79 8.62 -14.65
C GLU A 296 68.51 8.92 -15.44
N GLY A 297 68.53 8.94 -16.78
CA GLY A 297 67.36 9.14 -17.61
C GLY A 297 66.34 8.03 -17.45
N GLU A 298 66.80 6.76 -17.50
CA GLU A 298 65.99 5.59 -17.31
C GLU A 298 65.36 5.53 -15.87
N PHE A 299 66.14 5.95 -14.86
CA PHE A 299 65.63 6.03 -13.49
C PHE A 299 64.49 7.02 -13.37
N TYR A 300 64.59 8.25 -13.86
CA TYR A 300 63.54 9.25 -13.83
C TYR A 300 62.33 8.88 -14.68
N GLU A 301 62.52 8.23 -15.82
CA GLU A 301 61.42 7.73 -16.62
C GLU A 301 60.62 6.64 -15.87
N THR A 302 61.32 5.71 -15.20
CA THR A 302 60.71 4.64 -14.39
C THR A 302 59.94 5.23 -13.20
N GLU A 303 60.54 6.18 -12.49
CA GLU A 303 59.91 6.90 -11.38
C GLU A 303 58.64 7.61 -11.83
N ARG A 304 58.72 8.39 -12.91
CA ARG A 304 57.59 9.13 -13.47
C ARG A 304 56.46 8.19 -13.90
N ARG A 305 56.79 7.03 -14.46
CA ARG A 305 55.82 6.04 -14.90
C ARG A 305 55.13 5.39 -13.69
N LEU A 306 55.89 5.04 -12.67
CA LEU A 306 55.37 4.51 -11.41
C LEU A 306 54.44 5.50 -10.69
N ASP A 307 54.84 6.78 -10.64
CA ASP A 307 54.00 7.85 -10.03
C ASP A 307 52.69 7.98 -10.76
N LEU A 308 52.67 7.90 -12.07
CA LEU A 308 51.46 7.92 -12.89
C LEU A 308 50.56 6.70 -12.56
N ILE A 309 51.14 5.50 -12.51
CA ILE A 309 50.40 4.28 -12.19
C ILE A 309 49.85 4.33 -10.75
N ASN A 310 50.67 4.74 -9.78
CA ASN A 310 50.26 4.85 -8.40
C ASN A 310 49.17 5.94 -8.21
N GLY A 311 49.26 7.03 -8.96
CA GLY A 311 48.22 8.04 -9.00
C GLY A 311 46.86 7.50 -9.48
N LEU A 312 46.88 6.64 -10.50
CA LEU A 312 45.68 5.98 -11.01
C LEU A 312 45.18 4.89 -10.06
N LYS A 313 46.10 4.13 -9.43
CA LYS A 313 45.75 3.13 -8.40
C LYS A 313 45.03 3.80 -7.21
N ALA A 314 45.49 4.94 -6.77
CA ALA A 314 44.88 5.68 -5.68
C ALA A 314 43.46 6.20 -5.99
N LYS A 315 43.14 6.43 -7.27
CA LYS A 315 41.85 6.95 -7.74
C LYS A 315 40.86 5.85 -8.08
N TYR A 316 41.29 4.80 -8.77
CA TYR A 316 40.42 3.89 -9.52
C TYR A 316 40.47 2.42 -9.10
N GLY A 317 41.46 2.01 -8.31
CA GLY A 317 41.59 0.64 -7.82
C GLY A 317 42.99 0.35 -7.28
N ARG A 318 43.16 -0.71 -6.52
CA ARG A 318 44.44 -1.06 -5.87
C ARG A 318 45.43 -1.76 -6.82
N THR A 319 44.93 -2.37 -7.91
CA THR A 319 45.71 -3.07 -8.92
C THR A 319 45.32 -2.58 -10.30
N ILE A 320 46.16 -2.86 -11.31
CA ILE A 320 45.88 -2.52 -12.71
C ILE A 320 44.62 -3.26 -13.19
N GLU A 321 44.40 -4.51 -12.76
CA GLU A 321 43.19 -5.27 -13.09
C GLU A 321 41.93 -4.64 -12.51
N GLU A 322 41.98 -4.10 -11.27
CA GLU A 322 40.86 -3.35 -10.67
C GLU A 322 40.58 -2.07 -11.46
N ILE A 323 41.62 -1.36 -11.95
CA ILE A 323 41.45 -0.17 -12.78
C ILE A 323 40.76 -0.53 -14.11
N PHE A 324 41.15 -1.65 -14.76
CA PHE A 324 40.48 -2.11 -15.96
C PHE A 324 39.03 -2.52 -15.72
N THR A 325 38.76 -3.18 -14.60
CA THR A 325 37.38 -3.53 -14.17
C THR A 325 36.55 -2.28 -13.94
N TYR A 326 37.11 -1.29 -13.24
CA TYR A 326 36.50 0.02 -13.03
C TYR A 326 36.17 0.72 -14.34
N ARG A 327 37.17 0.81 -15.25
CA ARG A 327 36.99 1.40 -16.57
C ARG A 327 35.83 0.75 -17.33
N LYS A 328 35.78 -0.59 -17.37
CA LYS A 328 34.69 -1.33 -18.02
C LYS A 328 33.33 -0.99 -17.43
N LEU A 329 33.25 -0.90 -16.12
CA LEU A 329 32.00 -0.52 -15.45
C LEU A 329 31.56 0.92 -15.82
N GLN A 330 32.51 1.85 -15.94
CA GLN A 330 32.20 3.23 -16.33
C GLN A 330 31.85 3.31 -17.85
N GLU A 331 32.46 2.53 -18.69
CA GLU A 331 32.10 2.40 -20.10
C GLU A 331 30.66 1.88 -20.27
N GLU A 332 30.27 0.86 -19.50
CA GLU A 332 28.88 0.36 -19.48
C GLU A 332 27.86 1.41 -19.02
N LYS A 333 28.24 2.23 -18.03
CA LYS A 333 27.40 3.36 -17.58
C LYS A 333 27.30 4.45 -18.64
N LEU A 334 28.42 4.78 -19.27
CA LEU A 334 28.50 5.78 -20.33
C LEU A 334 27.64 5.38 -21.54
N GLU A 335 27.70 4.10 -21.93
CA GLU A 335 26.86 3.58 -23.01
C GLU A 335 25.37 3.69 -22.70
N LYS A 336 24.99 3.37 -21.46
CA LYS A 336 23.59 3.54 -20.98
C LYS A 336 23.14 5.00 -21.04
N LEU A 337 24.03 5.92 -20.68
CA LEU A 337 23.73 7.35 -20.71
C LEU A 337 23.67 7.91 -22.13
N HIS A 338 24.50 7.43 -23.05
CA HIS A 338 24.45 7.84 -24.47
C HIS A 338 23.16 7.38 -25.15
N LYS A 339 22.67 6.18 -24.83
CA LYS A 339 21.36 5.68 -25.31
C LYS A 339 20.18 6.31 -24.60
N TYR A 340 20.42 7.16 -23.62
CA TYR A 340 19.36 7.73 -22.76
C TYR A 340 18.30 8.50 -23.57
N GLU A 341 18.72 9.33 -24.51
CA GLU A 341 17.78 10.13 -25.29
C GLU A 341 16.97 9.30 -26.28
N GLU A 342 17.58 8.31 -26.91
CA GLU A 342 16.89 7.38 -27.78
C GLU A 342 15.86 6.57 -26.99
N ASN A 343 16.30 5.97 -25.87
CA ASN A 343 15.40 5.22 -24.97
C ASN A 343 14.28 6.08 -24.37
N LEU A 344 14.57 7.35 -24.03
CA LEU A 344 13.57 8.29 -23.50
C LEU A 344 12.52 8.64 -24.55
N GLN A 345 12.93 8.83 -25.80
CA GLN A 345 12.04 9.12 -26.92
C GLN A 345 11.16 7.91 -27.24
N GLU A 346 11.75 6.72 -27.32
CA GLU A 346 11.02 5.46 -27.53
C GLU A 346 10.01 5.20 -26.42
N LEU A 347 10.40 5.40 -25.14
CA LEU A 347 9.49 5.27 -24.01
C LEU A 347 8.35 6.29 -24.04
N LYS A 348 8.61 7.53 -24.46
CA LYS A 348 7.57 8.56 -24.62
C LYS A 348 6.59 8.20 -25.73
N GLU A 349 7.07 7.69 -26.85
CA GLU A 349 6.22 7.25 -27.95
C GLU A 349 5.39 6.03 -27.54
N HIS A 350 6.02 5.05 -26.91
CA HIS A 350 5.32 3.89 -26.37
C HIS A 350 4.27 4.25 -25.30
N LEU A 351 4.59 5.20 -24.43
CA LEU A 351 3.62 5.71 -23.44
C LEU A 351 2.40 6.34 -24.12
N ARG A 352 2.60 7.10 -25.20
CA ARG A 352 1.48 7.69 -25.98
C ARG A 352 0.62 6.62 -26.65
N GLU A 353 1.25 5.57 -27.19
CA GLU A 353 0.52 4.43 -27.75
C GLU A 353 -0.34 3.73 -26.71
N LEU A 354 0.26 3.43 -25.53
CA LEU A 354 -0.46 2.83 -24.41
C LEU A 354 -1.59 3.73 -23.89
N GLU A 355 -1.38 5.04 -23.84
CA GLU A 355 -2.41 6.03 -23.47
C GLU A 355 -3.59 6.00 -24.44
N ASN A 356 -3.33 5.96 -25.74
CA ASN A 356 -4.37 5.85 -26.77
C ASN A 356 -5.15 4.53 -26.68
N ILE A 357 -4.46 3.43 -26.38
CA ILE A 357 -5.10 2.12 -26.17
C ILE A 357 -5.99 2.17 -24.93
N LEU A 358 -5.47 2.71 -23.83
CA LEU A 358 -6.18 2.83 -22.56
C LEU A 358 -7.40 3.75 -22.70
N GLU A 359 -7.28 4.85 -23.41
CA GLU A 359 -8.39 5.75 -23.71
C GLU A 359 -9.51 5.04 -24.46
N LYS A 360 -9.19 4.35 -25.56
CA LYS A 360 -10.17 3.59 -26.33
C LYS A 360 -10.88 2.53 -25.49
N LYS A 361 -10.12 1.78 -24.67
CA LYS A 361 -10.70 0.74 -23.80
C LYS A 361 -11.57 1.34 -22.70
N SER A 362 -11.17 2.49 -22.14
CA SER A 362 -11.96 3.22 -21.15
C SER A 362 -13.25 3.77 -21.74
N ASP A 363 -13.22 4.30 -22.97
CA ASP A 363 -14.41 4.79 -23.66
C ASP A 363 -15.37 3.63 -24.04
N GLU A 364 -14.84 2.47 -24.49
CA GLU A 364 -15.63 1.24 -24.70
C GLU A 364 -16.35 0.81 -23.40
N LEU A 365 -15.65 0.83 -22.27
CA LEU A 365 -16.23 0.52 -20.96
C LEU A 365 -17.32 1.54 -20.56
N ALA A 366 -17.06 2.81 -20.76
CA ALA A 366 -18.00 3.89 -20.46
C ALA A 366 -19.31 3.76 -21.25
N GLU A 367 -19.24 3.43 -22.53
CA GLU A 367 -20.44 3.20 -23.34
C GLU A 367 -21.25 1.99 -22.85
N ILE A 368 -20.60 0.88 -22.50
CA ILE A 368 -21.28 -0.27 -21.91
C ILE A 368 -21.96 0.12 -20.58
N ARG A 369 -21.27 0.86 -19.71
CA ARG A 369 -21.82 1.36 -18.44
C ARG A 369 -23.04 2.27 -18.68
N LYS A 370 -23.00 3.17 -19.66
CA LYS A 370 -24.14 4.03 -20.03
C LYS A 370 -25.34 3.24 -20.55
N GLU A 371 -25.12 2.16 -21.29
CA GLU A 371 -26.21 1.28 -21.72
C GLU A 371 -26.91 0.64 -20.52
N TYR A 372 -26.11 0.06 -19.60
CA TYR A 372 -26.65 -0.59 -18.40
C TYR A 372 -27.22 0.41 -17.38
N SER A 373 -26.70 1.64 -17.32
CA SER A 373 -27.24 2.68 -16.44
C SER A 373 -28.69 3.01 -16.80
N LYS A 374 -29.02 3.15 -18.08
CA LYS A 374 -30.40 3.40 -18.53
C LYS A 374 -31.36 2.28 -18.15
N GLN A 375 -30.90 1.03 -18.23
CA GLN A 375 -31.70 -0.13 -17.82
C GLN A 375 -31.89 -0.14 -16.29
N LEU A 376 -30.83 0.16 -15.54
CA LEU A 376 -30.87 0.24 -14.08
C LEU A 376 -31.79 1.37 -13.62
N GLU A 377 -31.68 2.57 -14.22
CA GLU A 377 -32.55 3.72 -13.95
C GLU A 377 -34.02 3.36 -14.09
N GLN A 378 -34.39 2.72 -15.21
CA GLN A 378 -35.78 2.32 -15.46
C GLN A 378 -36.28 1.30 -14.42
N LYS A 379 -35.47 0.32 -14.05
CA LYS A 379 -35.82 -0.67 -13.02
C LYS A 379 -35.97 -0.03 -11.63
N ILE A 380 -35.09 0.91 -11.30
CA ILE A 380 -35.15 1.64 -10.04
C ILE A 380 -36.43 2.48 -9.98
N ILE A 381 -36.72 3.27 -11.01
CA ILE A 381 -37.93 4.09 -11.10
C ILE A 381 -39.18 3.22 -10.97
N GLN A 382 -39.25 2.11 -11.69
CA GLN A 382 -40.38 1.19 -11.58
C GLN A 382 -40.50 0.60 -10.19
N GLY A 383 -39.39 0.15 -9.61
CA GLY A 383 -39.36 -0.40 -8.26
C GLY A 383 -39.75 0.60 -7.19
N LEU A 384 -39.41 1.88 -7.33
CA LEU A 384 -39.82 2.95 -6.41
C LEU A 384 -41.29 3.32 -6.57
N LYS A 385 -41.83 3.34 -7.80
CA LYS A 385 -43.28 3.52 -8.03
C LYS A 385 -44.12 2.44 -7.35
N ASP A 386 -43.64 1.19 -7.37
CA ASP A 386 -44.27 0.10 -6.63
C ASP A 386 -44.32 0.37 -5.10
N LEU A 387 -43.34 1.10 -4.59
CA LEU A 387 -43.25 1.50 -3.18
C LEU A 387 -43.92 2.85 -2.85
N ASN A 388 -44.84 3.29 -3.73
CA ASN A 388 -45.67 4.48 -3.59
C ASN A 388 -44.91 5.82 -3.64
N PHE A 389 -43.79 5.86 -4.35
CA PHE A 389 -43.22 7.11 -4.79
C PHE A 389 -44.02 7.60 -6.04
N LEU A 390 -44.86 8.61 -5.85
CA LEU A 390 -45.86 9.00 -6.88
C LEU A 390 -45.21 9.61 -8.11
N ASP A 391 -44.18 10.44 -7.93
CA ASP A 391 -43.45 11.10 -9.02
C ASP A 391 -41.95 11.07 -8.72
N VAL A 392 -41.35 9.92 -9.03
CA VAL A 392 -39.93 9.70 -8.78
C VAL A 392 -39.17 9.78 -10.10
N ASN A 393 -38.11 10.59 -10.10
CA ASN A 393 -37.10 10.60 -11.13
C ASN A 393 -35.77 10.14 -10.56
N PHE A 394 -35.10 9.29 -11.31
CA PHE A 394 -33.78 8.76 -10.96
C PHE A 394 -32.86 8.83 -12.18
N ALA A 395 -31.64 9.30 -12.00
CA ALA A 395 -30.65 9.40 -13.05
C ALA A 395 -29.26 9.06 -12.52
N ILE A 396 -28.44 8.49 -13.37
CA ILE A 396 -27.03 8.22 -13.09
C ILE A 396 -26.20 9.24 -13.88
N ASP A 397 -25.63 10.21 -13.17
CA ASP A 397 -24.78 11.25 -13.75
C ASP A 397 -23.36 10.71 -13.95
N PHE A 398 -22.86 10.77 -15.18
CA PHE A 398 -21.51 10.35 -15.54
C PHE A 398 -20.58 11.55 -15.65
N ARG A 399 -19.45 11.46 -14.95
CA ARG A 399 -18.35 12.42 -15.03
C ARG A 399 -17.08 11.69 -15.42
N LYS A 400 -16.19 12.36 -16.15
CA LYS A 400 -14.89 11.79 -16.54
C LYS A 400 -13.83 12.25 -15.52
N LYS A 401 -13.14 11.31 -14.88
CA LYS A 401 -11.96 11.57 -14.01
C LYS A 401 -10.81 12.09 -14.87
N LYS A 402 -10.00 12.97 -14.32
CA LYS A 402 -8.81 13.51 -15.01
C LYS A 402 -7.73 12.47 -15.22
N ASN A 403 -7.63 11.51 -14.33
CA ASN A 403 -6.59 10.48 -14.34
C ASN A 403 -7.21 9.12 -14.66
N TYR A 404 -6.50 8.34 -15.44
CA TYR A 404 -6.83 6.93 -15.65
C TYR A 404 -6.67 6.14 -14.36
N THR A 405 -7.52 5.14 -14.19
CA THR A 405 -7.45 4.14 -13.12
C THR A 405 -7.55 2.74 -13.72
N ASP A 406 -7.29 1.73 -12.92
CA ASP A 406 -7.52 0.32 -13.29
C ASP A 406 -8.99 -0.01 -13.57
N ASN A 407 -9.91 0.90 -13.18
CA ASN A 407 -11.36 0.82 -13.37
C ASN A 407 -11.88 1.79 -14.46
N GLY A 408 -10.99 2.36 -15.28
CA GLY A 408 -11.30 3.36 -16.29
C GLY A 408 -11.35 4.79 -15.76
N THR A 409 -12.06 5.67 -16.47
CA THR A 409 -12.16 7.10 -16.16
C THR A 409 -13.53 7.54 -15.65
N ASP A 410 -14.47 6.61 -15.52
CA ASP A 410 -15.82 6.95 -15.08
C ASP A 410 -15.86 7.29 -13.60
N ASP A 411 -16.56 8.37 -13.31
CA ASP A 411 -17.04 8.75 -11.99
C ASP A 411 -18.55 8.94 -12.10
N ILE A 412 -19.30 8.28 -11.23
CA ILE A 412 -20.76 8.35 -11.32
C ILE A 412 -21.38 8.85 -10.04
N GLN A 413 -22.54 9.48 -10.20
CA GLN A 413 -23.34 9.94 -9.07
C GLN A 413 -24.81 9.61 -9.29
N TYR A 414 -25.41 8.92 -8.32
CA TYR A 414 -26.84 8.65 -8.31
C TYR A 414 -27.60 9.91 -7.88
N LEU A 415 -28.50 10.35 -8.75
CA LEU A 415 -29.36 11.52 -8.52
C LEU A 415 -30.81 11.06 -8.45
N ILE A 416 -31.57 11.63 -7.54
CA ILE A 416 -32.98 11.30 -7.34
C ILE A 416 -33.79 12.53 -7.01
N SER A 417 -35.06 12.51 -7.41
CA SER A 417 -36.12 13.39 -6.95
C SER A 417 -37.31 12.54 -6.56
N THR A 418 -37.84 12.73 -5.36
CA THR A 418 -38.92 11.92 -4.80
C THR A 418 -40.29 12.61 -4.81
N ASN A 419 -40.32 13.91 -5.17
CA ASN A 419 -41.53 14.71 -5.20
C ASN A 419 -41.71 15.45 -6.55
N PRO A 420 -42.96 15.72 -6.95
CA PRO A 420 -43.25 16.48 -8.15
C PRO A 420 -42.62 17.88 -8.13
N GLY A 421 -41.92 18.25 -9.22
CA GLY A 421 -41.30 19.58 -9.36
C GLY A 421 -39.99 19.80 -8.62
N GLU A 422 -39.48 18.81 -7.89
CA GLU A 422 -38.13 18.87 -7.29
C GLU A 422 -37.03 18.60 -8.33
N THR A 423 -35.91 19.30 -8.18
CA THR A 423 -34.70 19.03 -8.96
C THR A 423 -34.03 17.74 -8.49
N LEU A 424 -33.37 17.04 -9.40
CA LEU A 424 -32.54 15.89 -9.08
C LEU A 424 -31.41 16.29 -8.13
N LYS A 425 -31.29 15.59 -7.00
CA LYS A 425 -30.27 15.79 -5.97
C LYS A 425 -29.47 14.50 -5.76
N PRO A 426 -28.22 14.58 -5.32
CA PRO A 426 -27.46 13.40 -4.91
C PRO A 426 -28.21 12.57 -3.87
N LEU A 427 -28.16 11.26 -4.02
CA LEU A 427 -28.84 10.30 -3.14
C LEU A 427 -28.55 10.56 -1.64
N GLY A 428 -27.31 10.99 -1.33
CA GLY A 428 -26.90 11.35 0.04
C GLY A 428 -27.55 12.60 0.63
N GLN A 429 -28.33 13.36 -0.14
CA GLN A 429 -29.02 14.55 0.32
C GLN A 429 -30.50 14.31 0.61
N ILE A 430 -30.95 13.05 0.59
CA ILE A 430 -32.30 12.67 0.98
C ILE A 430 -32.42 12.81 2.51
N VAL A 431 -33.43 13.54 2.94
CA VAL A 431 -33.61 13.91 4.36
C VAL A 431 -34.39 12.85 5.15
N SER A 432 -35.25 12.06 4.49
CA SER A 432 -36.11 11.08 5.15
C SER A 432 -35.47 9.69 5.24
N GLY A 433 -35.27 9.19 6.47
CA GLY A 433 -34.71 7.85 6.71
C GLY A 433 -35.57 6.74 6.08
N GLY A 434 -36.89 6.82 6.21
CA GLY A 434 -37.81 5.83 5.63
C GLY A 434 -37.80 5.84 4.09
N GLU A 435 -37.68 7.01 3.44
CA GLU A 435 -37.53 7.08 1.97
C GLU A 435 -36.23 6.43 1.53
N LEU A 436 -35.17 6.73 2.21
CA LEU A 436 -33.85 6.18 1.89
C LEU A 436 -33.82 4.65 2.09
N SER A 437 -34.40 4.12 3.17
CA SER A 437 -34.52 2.66 3.39
C SER A 437 -35.32 1.97 2.28
N ARG A 438 -36.38 2.60 1.74
CA ARG A 438 -37.14 2.05 0.61
C ARG A 438 -36.38 2.12 -0.72
N ILE A 439 -35.59 3.18 -0.93
CA ILE A 439 -34.70 3.28 -2.10
C ILE A 439 -33.65 2.15 -2.03
N MET A 440 -33.07 1.96 -0.84
CA MET A 440 -32.11 0.89 -0.59
C MET A 440 -32.74 -0.50 -0.82
N LEU A 441 -33.96 -0.72 -0.29
CA LEU A 441 -34.70 -1.94 -0.55
C LEU A 441 -34.90 -2.21 -2.05
N THR A 442 -35.23 -1.15 -2.81
CA THR A 442 -35.41 -1.29 -4.26
C THR A 442 -34.11 -1.67 -4.95
N LEU A 443 -33.00 -1.00 -4.62
CA LEU A 443 -31.69 -1.32 -5.16
C LEU A 443 -31.24 -2.74 -4.83
N LYS A 444 -31.37 -3.14 -3.56
CA LYS A 444 -31.02 -4.49 -3.11
C LYS A 444 -31.93 -5.56 -3.75
N ALA A 445 -33.21 -5.27 -3.95
CA ALA A 445 -34.10 -6.19 -4.67
C ALA A 445 -33.74 -6.39 -6.16
N ILE A 446 -33.21 -5.35 -6.82
CA ILE A 446 -32.72 -5.43 -8.20
C ILE A 446 -31.41 -6.22 -8.29
N LEU A 447 -30.61 -6.19 -7.24
CA LEU A 447 -29.28 -6.79 -7.18
C LEU A 447 -29.24 -8.10 -6.37
N ALA A 448 -30.38 -8.59 -5.89
CA ALA A 448 -30.44 -9.71 -4.94
C ALA A 448 -29.62 -10.93 -5.36
N ASP A 449 -29.61 -11.27 -6.65
CA ASP A 449 -28.82 -12.39 -7.20
C ASP A 449 -27.30 -12.08 -7.30
N ARG A 450 -26.87 -10.86 -7.00
CA ARG A 450 -25.51 -10.35 -7.32
C ARG A 450 -24.83 -9.66 -6.16
N ASP A 451 -25.59 -9.40 -5.08
CA ASP A 451 -25.04 -8.80 -3.85
C ASP A 451 -24.27 -9.86 -3.05
N GLU A 452 -23.13 -9.46 -2.55
CA GLU A 452 -22.18 -10.38 -1.91
C GLU A 452 -22.37 -10.43 -0.38
N ILE A 453 -23.15 -9.49 0.18
CA ILE A 453 -23.40 -9.41 1.62
C ILE A 453 -24.58 -10.29 1.99
N GLU A 454 -24.33 -11.29 2.82
CA GLU A 454 -25.33 -12.32 3.15
C GLU A 454 -26.43 -11.82 4.12
N THR A 455 -26.14 -10.85 5.00
CA THR A 455 -27.10 -10.35 6.00
C THR A 455 -27.42 -8.88 5.79
N LEU A 456 -28.70 -8.59 5.60
CA LEU A 456 -29.22 -7.24 5.41
C LEU A 456 -30.17 -6.87 6.55
N ILE A 457 -29.98 -5.70 7.17
CA ILE A 457 -30.85 -5.20 8.23
C ILE A 457 -31.55 -3.93 7.75
N PHE A 458 -32.87 -3.91 7.83
CA PHE A 458 -33.69 -2.75 7.48
C PHE A 458 -34.34 -2.16 8.72
N ASP A 459 -34.01 -0.89 8.98
CA ASP A 459 -34.62 -0.07 10.03
C ASP A 459 -35.48 1.03 9.41
N GLU A 460 -36.56 1.43 10.12
CA GLU A 460 -37.46 2.52 9.74
C GLU A 460 -38.09 2.39 8.34
N ILE A 461 -38.05 1.21 7.72
CA ILE A 461 -38.57 0.99 6.38
C ILE A 461 -40.11 1.21 6.31
N ASP A 462 -40.76 1.09 7.43
CA ASP A 462 -42.22 1.25 7.65
C ASP A 462 -42.61 2.68 7.99
N THR A 463 -41.67 3.61 8.13
CA THR A 463 -41.94 5.01 8.45
C THR A 463 -42.66 5.71 7.29
N GLY A 464 -43.84 6.29 7.60
CA GLY A 464 -44.65 7.07 6.65
C GLY A 464 -45.41 6.22 5.61
N ILE A 465 -45.52 4.90 5.82
CA ILE A 465 -46.30 4.02 4.93
C ILE A 465 -47.36 3.23 5.71
N SER A 466 -48.37 2.78 4.97
CA SER A 466 -49.43 1.93 5.55
C SER A 466 -50.11 1.12 4.44
N GLY A 467 -50.96 0.16 4.80
CA GLY A 467 -51.83 -0.58 3.91
C GLY A 467 -51.12 -1.19 2.72
N ARG A 468 -51.51 -0.76 1.50
CA ARG A 468 -50.99 -1.33 0.24
C ARG A 468 -49.50 -1.13 0.04
N THR A 469 -48.96 0.00 0.49
CA THR A 469 -47.50 0.25 0.37
C THR A 469 -46.71 -0.67 1.26
N ALA A 470 -47.15 -0.88 2.51
CA ALA A 470 -46.54 -1.82 3.45
C ALA A 470 -46.53 -3.27 2.88
N GLN A 471 -47.62 -3.66 2.21
CA GLN A 471 -47.69 -4.95 1.53
C GLN A 471 -46.66 -5.04 0.39
N LYS A 472 -46.47 -3.99 -0.41
CA LYS A 472 -45.47 -3.97 -1.48
C LYS A 472 -44.03 -4.00 -0.95
N VAL A 473 -43.77 -3.30 0.16
CA VAL A 473 -42.50 -3.38 0.87
C VAL A 473 -42.21 -4.82 1.32
N SER A 474 -43.20 -5.46 1.97
CA SER A 474 -43.04 -6.83 2.47
C SER A 474 -42.81 -7.85 1.34
N GLU A 475 -43.49 -7.69 0.19
CA GLU A 475 -43.28 -8.50 -1.00
C GLU A 475 -41.84 -8.39 -1.53
N LYS A 476 -41.26 -7.15 -1.60
CA LYS A 476 -39.88 -6.94 -2.04
C LYS A 476 -38.88 -7.50 -1.04
N MET A 477 -39.13 -7.36 0.26
CA MET A 477 -38.29 -7.96 1.30
C MET A 477 -38.28 -9.48 1.21
N ALA A 478 -39.44 -10.11 0.94
CA ALA A 478 -39.52 -11.55 0.75
C ALA A 478 -38.72 -12.04 -0.48
N VAL A 479 -38.64 -11.26 -1.54
CA VAL A 479 -37.78 -11.56 -2.71
C VAL A 479 -36.31 -11.54 -2.31
N ILE A 480 -35.87 -10.51 -1.58
CA ILE A 480 -34.49 -10.43 -1.08
C ILE A 480 -34.19 -11.59 -0.13
N GLY A 481 -35.15 -11.94 0.75
CA GLY A 481 -35.03 -13.01 1.73
C GLY A 481 -34.80 -14.41 1.15
N GLN A 482 -34.94 -14.60 -0.17
CA GLN A 482 -34.59 -15.87 -0.85
C GLN A 482 -33.08 -16.06 -1.03
N HIS A 483 -32.37 -14.95 -1.23
CA HIS A 483 -30.96 -14.97 -1.52
C HIS A 483 -30.10 -14.48 -0.33
N HIS A 484 -30.74 -13.70 0.56
CA HIS A 484 -30.11 -13.09 1.72
C HIS A 484 -30.88 -13.37 3.00
N GLN A 485 -30.20 -13.33 4.11
CA GLN A 485 -30.86 -13.21 5.40
C GLN A 485 -31.25 -11.73 5.58
N VAL A 486 -32.53 -11.48 5.83
CA VAL A 486 -33.08 -10.15 6.04
C VAL A 486 -33.59 -10.04 7.47
N LEU A 487 -33.10 -9.05 8.22
CA LEU A 487 -33.63 -8.68 9.51
C LEU A 487 -34.39 -7.35 9.34
N CYS A 488 -35.63 -7.29 9.79
CA CYS A 488 -36.42 -6.07 9.73
C CYS A 488 -37.17 -5.84 11.04
N ILE A 489 -37.07 -4.60 11.52
CA ILE A 489 -37.81 -4.14 12.67
C ILE A 489 -39.05 -3.38 12.18
N THR A 490 -40.24 -3.78 12.59
CA THR A 490 -41.48 -3.15 12.11
C THR A 490 -42.58 -3.08 13.20
N HIS A 491 -43.51 -2.19 12.98
CA HIS A 491 -44.79 -2.14 13.71
C HIS A 491 -45.99 -2.42 12.79
N LEU A 492 -45.73 -2.72 11.48
CA LEU A 492 -46.79 -2.95 10.51
C LEU A 492 -47.10 -4.44 10.35
N PRO A 493 -48.36 -4.85 10.58
CA PRO A 493 -48.77 -6.25 10.47
C PRO A 493 -48.58 -6.84 9.07
N GLN A 494 -48.67 -6.02 8.01
CA GLN A 494 -48.43 -6.46 6.62
C GLN A 494 -46.99 -6.96 6.40
N ILE A 495 -46.04 -6.31 7.05
CA ILE A 495 -44.63 -6.72 6.97
C ILE A 495 -44.40 -7.93 7.86
N ALA A 496 -44.94 -7.91 9.10
CA ALA A 496 -44.80 -9.00 10.05
C ALA A 496 -45.44 -10.32 9.58
N ALA A 497 -46.53 -10.25 8.82
CA ALA A 497 -47.17 -11.44 8.25
C ALA A 497 -46.28 -12.24 7.27
N MET A 498 -45.32 -11.55 6.62
CA MET A 498 -44.37 -12.17 5.67
C MET A 498 -43.14 -12.81 6.34
N ALA A 499 -43.02 -12.78 7.67
CA ALA A 499 -41.90 -13.37 8.38
C ALA A 499 -41.72 -14.87 8.11
N ASP A 500 -40.48 -15.32 7.89
CA ASP A 500 -40.06 -16.70 7.99
C ASP A 500 -39.79 -17.05 9.46
N SER A 501 -39.11 -16.15 10.16
CA SER A 501 -38.96 -16.17 11.64
C SER A 501 -39.50 -14.89 12.22
N HIS A 502 -40.47 -15.00 13.16
CA HIS A 502 -41.12 -13.86 13.82
C HIS A 502 -40.66 -13.78 15.25
N PHE A 503 -40.14 -12.62 15.66
CA PHE A 503 -39.64 -12.33 17.00
C PHE A 503 -40.47 -11.22 17.62
N GLU A 504 -40.78 -11.35 18.92
CA GLU A 504 -41.41 -10.31 19.71
C GLU A 504 -40.44 -9.74 20.73
N ILE A 505 -40.35 -8.42 20.77
CA ILE A 505 -39.55 -7.67 21.72
C ILE A 505 -40.51 -7.13 22.78
N GLU A 506 -40.42 -7.64 24.00
CA GLU A 506 -41.25 -7.23 25.13
C GLU A 506 -40.42 -6.56 26.22
N LYS A 507 -41.06 -5.65 26.96
CA LYS A 507 -40.54 -5.06 28.18
C LYS A 507 -41.28 -5.58 29.39
N HIS A 508 -40.52 -6.12 30.33
CA HIS A 508 -41.07 -6.60 31.59
C HIS A 508 -40.49 -5.79 32.75
N LEU A 509 -41.36 -5.50 33.74
CA LEU A 509 -40.92 -4.94 35.00
C LEU A 509 -40.49 -6.08 35.94
N GLN A 510 -39.20 -6.13 36.27
CA GLN A 510 -38.67 -7.05 37.26
C GLN A 510 -38.27 -6.24 38.52
N GLY A 511 -39.17 -6.17 39.48
CA GLY A 511 -39.02 -5.29 40.66
C GLY A 511 -39.10 -3.81 40.28
N ILE A 512 -38.01 -3.07 40.40
CA ILE A 512 -37.91 -1.63 40.08
C ILE A 512 -37.30 -1.41 38.68
N GLU A 513 -36.71 -2.43 38.08
CA GLU A 513 -35.98 -2.33 36.82
C GLU A 513 -36.82 -2.82 35.64
N THR A 514 -36.64 -2.16 34.48
CA THR A 514 -37.23 -2.59 33.21
C THR A 514 -36.23 -3.46 32.48
N ILE A 515 -36.62 -4.67 32.11
CA ILE A 515 -35.80 -5.62 31.33
C ILE A 515 -36.47 -5.82 29.98
N THR A 516 -35.65 -5.84 28.93
CA THR A 516 -36.07 -6.18 27.55
C THR A 516 -35.78 -7.65 27.29
N GLN A 517 -36.73 -8.39 26.77
CA GLN A 517 -36.63 -9.78 26.36
C GLN A 517 -37.04 -9.93 24.89
N ILE A 518 -36.49 -10.94 24.21
CA ILE A 518 -36.81 -11.26 22.82
C ILE A 518 -37.19 -12.74 22.75
N HIS A 519 -38.34 -13.01 22.15
CA HIS A 519 -38.88 -14.35 22.03
C HIS A 519 -39.15 -14.69 20.57
N VAL A 520 -38.82 -15.92 20.16
CA VAL A 520 -39.24 -16.46 18.87
C VAL A 520 -40.70 -16.87 18.97
N LEU A 521 -41.57 -16.32 18.14
CA LEU A 521 -42.97 -16.63 18.13
C LEU A 521 -43.26 -17.90 17.31
N LYS A 522 -43.97 -18.84 17.91
CA LYS A 522 -44.56 -19.97 17.16
C LYS A 522 -45.73 -19.47 16.31
N GLU A 523 -46.19 -20.26 15.35
CA GLU A 523 -47.21 -19.87 14.39
C GLU A 523 -48.48 -19.29 15.07
N HIS A 524 -48.98 -19.92 16.14
CA HIS A 524 -50.12 -19.42 16.89
C HIS A 524 -49.85 -18.08 17.55
N ASP A 525 -48.68 -17.91 18.16
CA ASP A 525 -48.30 -16.69 18.86
C ASP A 525 -48.02 -15.56 17.86
N SER A 526 -47.47 -15.89 16.70
CA SER A 526 -47.28 -14.96 15.57
C SER A 526 -48.63 -14.39 15.11
N ILE A 527 -49.68 -15.25 14.94
CA ILE A 527 -51.03 -14.77 14.60
C ILE A 527 -51.60 -13.87 15.68
N ARG A 528 -51.32 -14.16 16.93
CA ARG A 528 -51.79 -13.35 18.06
C ARG A 528 -51.13 -11.99 18.12
N GLU A 529 -49.84 -11.95 17.85
CA GLU A 529 -49.08 -10.70 17.73
C GLU A 529 -49.54 -9.87 16.52
N LEU A 530 -49.82 -10.51 15.38
CA LEU A 530 -50.41 -9.83 14.22
C LEU A 530 -51.80 -9.25 14.59
N ALA A 531 -52.62 -9.97 15.33
CA ALA A 531 -53.91 -9.46 15.81
C ALA A 531 -53.74 -8.27 16.76
N ARG A 532 -52.73 -8.28 17.65
CA ARG A 532 -52.38 -7.14 18.51
C ARG A 532 -51.95 -5.92 17.68
N LEU A 533 -51.14 -6.10 16.64
CA LEU A 533 -50.74 -5.03 15.73
C LEU A 533 -51.91 -4.46 14.92
N LEU A 534 -52.93 -5.26 14.60
CA LEU A 534 -54.13 -4.84 13.87
C LEU A 534 -55.15 -4.15 14.74
N GLY A 535 -55.44 -4.71 15.92
CA GLY A 535 -56.54 -4.30 16.79
C GLY A 535 -56.17 -3.51 18.03
N GLY A 536 -54.87 -3.40 18.32
CA GLY A 536 -54.39 -2.80 19.57
C GLY A 536 -54.55 -3.72 20.78
N ALA A 537 -54.90 -3.16 21.94
CA ALA A 537 -54.98 -3.88 23.22
C ALA A 537 -56.11 -4.91 23.29
N GLU A 538 -57.22 -4.72 22.57
CA GLU A 538 -58.37 -5.64 22.56
C GLU A 538 -58.36 -6.53 21.32
N ILE A 539 -58.07 -7.83 21.50
CA ILE A 539 -58.08 -8.81 20.44
C ILE A 539 -59.46 -9.45 20.36
N THR A 540 -60.26 -8.99 19.39
CA THR A 540 -61.59 -9.62 19.14
C THR A 540 -61.46 -10.85 18.23
N PRO A 541 -62.44 -11.78 18.21
CA PRO A 541 -62.41 -12.91 17.32
C PRO A 541 -62.28 -12.51 15.84
N ALA A 542 -62.87 -11.39 15.41
CA ALA A 542 -62.80 -10.89 14.05
C ALA A 542 -61.39 -10.38 13.70
N VAL A 543 -60.68 -9.74 14.63
CA VAL A 543 -59.32 -9.31 14.43
C VAL A 543 -58.37 -10.50 14.36
N LEU A 544 -58.58 -11.53 15.14
CA LEU A 544 -57.79 -12.75 15.09
C LEU A 544 -57.95 -13.51 13.74
N GLU A 545 -59.22 -13.58 13.24
CA GLU A 545 -59.46 -14.21 11.91
C GLU A 545 -58.80 -13.40 10.78
N ASN A 546 -58.86 -12.08 10.82
CA ASN A 546 -58.18 -11.22 9.86
C ASN A 546 -56.64 -11.41 9.89
N ALA A 547 -56.05 -11.50 11.11
CA ALA A 547 -54.62 -11.79 11.27
C ALA A 547 -54.23 -13.13 10.68
N LYS A 548 -55.07 -14.17 10.86
CA LYS A 548 -54.89 -15.50 10.29
C LYS A 548 -54.96 -15.47 8.76
N GLU A 549 -55.99 -14.82 8.19
CA GLU A 549 -56.13 -14.66 6.73
C GLU A 549 -54.94 -13.93 6.14
N MET A 550 -54.45 -12.87 6.80
CA MET A 550 -53.28 -12.11 6.38
C MET A 550 -52.03 -13.00 6.31
N LYS A 551 -51.80 -13.84 7.34
CA LYS A 551 -50.68 -14.80 7.37
C LYS A 551 -50.75 -15.84 6.25
N GLU A 552 -51.96 -16.39 6.02
CA GLU A 552 -52.20 -17.37 4.96
C GLU A 552 -52.01 -16.78 3.55
N LEU A 553 -52.49 -15.54 3.33
CA LEU A 553 -52.26 -14.82 2.06
C LEU A 553 -50.79 -14.54 1.83
N ALA A 554 -50.03 -14.12 2.86
CA ALA A 554 -48.61 -13.91 2.78
C ALA A 554 -47.86 -15.19 2.38
N GLN A 555 -48.23 -16.31 2.95
CA GLN A 555 -47.66 -17.62 2.65
C GLN A 555 -47.98 -18.12 1.23
N LYS A 556 -49.21 -17.87 0.78
CA LYS A 556 -49.61 -18.16 -0.62
C LYS A 556 -48.83 -17.29 -1.62
N GLN A 557 -48.64 -16.01 -1.34
CA GLN A 557 -47.87 -15.12 -2.21
C GLN A 557 -46.41 -15.55 -2.32
N LYS A 558 -45.77 -15.94 -1.22
CA LYS A 558 -44.44 -16.55 -1.24
C LYS A 558 -44.39 -17.74 -2.16
N ASN A 559 -45.30 -18.70 -1.96
CA ASN A 559 -45.33 -19.96 -2.74
C ASN A 559 -45.65 -19.77 -4.24
N THR A 560 -46.40 -18.72 -4.63
CA THR A 560 -46.80 -18.47 -6.03
C THR A 560 -45.75 -17.73 -6.84
N ARG A 561 -44.97 -16.83 -6.21
CA ARG A 561 -43.89 -16.07 -6.88
C ARG A 561 -42.60 -16.87 -7.01
N PHE A 562 -42.46 -17.97 -6.29
CA PHE A 562 -41.24 -18.75 -6.09
C PHE A 562 -41.28 -20.12 -6.76
N LYS A 563 -42.32 -20.34 -7.56
CA LYS A 563 -42.38 -21.38 -8.61
C LYS A 563 -42.05 -20.80 -9.99
#